data_7ce13b11279d4eda10111c8cc92e2349
#
_entry.id   7ce13b11279d4eda10111c8cc92e2349
#
_cell.length_a   1.000
_cell.length_b   1.000
_cell.length_c   1.000
_cell.angle_alpha   90.00
_cell.angle_beta   90.00
_cell.angle_gamma   90.00
#
_symmetry.space_group_name_H-M   'P 1'
#
loop_
_entity.id
_entity.type
_entity.pdbx_description
1 polymer ?
#
loop_
_entity_poly.entity_id
_entity_poly.type
_entity_poly.pdbx_seq_one_letter_code
_entity_poly.pdbx_strand_id
1 'polypeptide(L)' 'MEDRFVIKRKDFKKLERYAENIYNTAVVIDYFCSSQKEYEELYNLAPVVKNLRRDADQVNAFFISYPESIDE' A
#
# COMPACT_ATOMS: atom_id res chain seq x y z
N MET A 1 22.01 -18.61 8.02
CA MET A 1 21.42 -17.86 9.11
C MET A 1 20.23 -17.05 8.60
N GLU A 2 19.20 -17.03 9.35
CA GLU A 2 18.04 -16.30 8.90
C GLU A 2 17.80 -15.07 9.72
N ASP A 3 17.34 -14.04 9.04
CA ASP A 3 17.01 -12.80 9.68
C ASP A 3 15.57 -12.85 10.14
N ARG A 4 15.37 -12.65 11.40
CA ARG A 4 14.04 -12.71 11.96
C ARG A 4 13.69 -11.37 12.58
N PHE A 5 12.53 -10.90 12.23
CA PHE A 5 12.01 -9.68 12.80
C PHE A 5 10.84 -10.03 13.69
N VAL A 6 10.94 -9.61 14.93
CA VAL A 6 9.87 -9.83 15.89
C VAL A 6 9.13 -8.55 16.09
N ILE A 7 7.86 -8.56 15.76
CA ILE A 7 7.02 -7.38 15.86
C ILE A 7 5.87 -7.71 16.79
N LYS A 8 5.61 -6.83 17.73
CA LYS A 8 4.50 -7.02 18.64
C LYS A 8 3.19 -6.95 17.87
N ARG A 9 2.21 -7.73 18.31
CA ARG A 9 0.93 -7.76 17.64
C ARG A 9 0.33 -6.36 17.48
N LYS A 10 0.46 -5.56 18.53
CA LYS A 10 -0.09 -4.21 18.50
C LYS A 10 0.54 -3.39 17.37
N ASP A 11 1.85 -3.48 17.24
CA ASP A 11 2.55 -2.72 16.21
C ASP A 11 2.26 -3.29 14.82
N PHE A 12 2.14 -4.60 14.71
CA PHE A 12 1.82 -5.22 13.43
C PHE A 12 0.46 -4.76 12.93
N LYS A 13 -0.51 -4.74 13.83
CA LYS A 13 -1.86 -4.31 13.42
C LYS A 13 -1.89 -2.84 13.06
N LYS A 14 -1.08 -2.05 13.71
CA LYS A 14 -0.98 -0.64 13.37
C LYS A 14 -0.41 -0.46 11.97
N LEU A 15 0.66 -1.20 11.66
CA LEU A 15 1.26 -1.13 10.34
C LEU A 15 0.31 -1.68 9.28
N GLU A 16 -0.42 -2.72 9.61
CA GLU A 16 -1.39 -3.28 8.68
C GLU A 16 -2.45 -2.25 8.31
N ARG A 17 -2.91 -1.51 9.30
CA ARG A 17 -3.92 -0.48 9.03
C ARG A 17 -3.35 0.65 8.20
N TYR A 18 -2.11 1.04 8.48
CA TYR A 18 -1.47 2.07 7.67
C TYR A 18 -1.32 1.61 6.23
N ALA A 19 -0.92 0.36 6.04
CA ALA A 19 -0.76 -0.19 4.69
C ALA A 19 -2.08 -0.18 3.94
N GLU A 20 -3.16 -0.56 4.62
CA GLU A 20 -4.47 -0.56 4.00
C GLU A 20 -4.90 0.84 3.63
N ASN A 21 -4.65 1.80 4.51
CA ASN A 21 -5.02 3.19 4.22
C ASN A 21 -4.23 3.73 3.04
N ILE A 22 -2.95 3.40 2.97
CA ILE A 22 -2.12 3.87 1.86
C ILE A 22 -2.61 3.25 0.56
N TYR A 23 -2.95 1.98 0.58
CA TYR A 23 -3.45 1.31 -0.60
C TYR A 23 -4.75 1.96 -1.08
N ASN A 24 -5.68 2.18 -0.16
CA ASN A 24 -6.96 2.78 -0.53
C ASN A 24 -6.79 4.17 -1.08
N THR A 25 -5.88 4.93 -0.48
CA THR A 25 -5.60 6.28 -0.96
C THR A 25 -5.01 6.23 -2.36
N ALA A 26 -4.09 5.30 -2.60
CA ALA A 26 -3.47 5.17 -3.90
C ALA A 26 -4.49 4.79 -4.97
N VAL A 27 -5.44 3.92 -4.62
CA VAL A 27 -6.48 3.53 -5.57
C VAL A 27 -7.31 4.74 -5.97
N VAL A 28 -7.70 5.55 -4.99
CA VAL A 28 -8.52 6.72 -5.27
C VAL A 28 -7.75 7.73 -6.13
N ILE A 29 -6.50 7.97 -5.80
CA ILE A 29 -5.70 8.92 -6.55
C ILE A 29 -5.46 8.42 -7.97
N ASP A 30 -5.21 7.12 -8.12
CA ASP A 30 -5.00 6.54 -9.44
C ASP A 30 -6.24 6.73 -10.30
N TYR A 31 -7.40 6.44 -9.73
CA TYR A 31 -8.64 6.60 -10.47
C TYR A 31 -8.86 8.06 -10.86
N PHE A 32 -8.61 8.96 -9.93
CA PHE A 32 -8.82 10.38 -10.19
C PHE A 32 -7.88 10.85 -11.31
N CYS A 33 -6.59 10.56 -11.19
CA CYS A 33 -5.64 11.01 -12.20
C CYS A 33 -5.93 10.42 -13.57
N SER A 34 -6.30 9.13 -13.59
CA SER A 34 -6.55 8.47 -14.87
C SER A 34 -7.79 8.99 -15.57
N SER A 35 -8.73 9.56 -14.81
CA SER A 35 -9.98 10.04 -15.40
C SER A 35 -9.89 11.52 -15.80
N GLN A 36 -8.79 12.20 -15.50
CA GLN A 36 -8.65 13.63 -15.78
C GLN A 36 -7.85 13.85 -17.04
N LYS A 37 -8.33 13.32 -18.14
CA LYS A 37 -7.60 13.42 -19.41
C LYS A 37 -7.52 14.85 -19.92
N GLU A 38 -8.44 15.71 -19.51
CA GLU A 38 -8.41 17.09 -19.93
C GLU A 38 -7.26 17.86 -19.29
N TYR A 39 -6.78 17.38 -18.17
CA TYR A 39 -5.70 18.03 -17.44
C TYR A 39 -4.44 17.23 -17.62
N GLU A 40 -3.67 17.65 -18.62
CA GLU A 40 -2.49 16.89 -19.01
C GLU A 40 -1.55 16.61 -17.84
N GLU A 41 -1.41 17.59 -16.95
CA GLU A 41 -0.52 17.42 -15.82
C GLU A 41 -0.97 16.28 -14.91
N LEU A 42 -2.27 16.20 -14.63
CA LEU A 42 -2.80 15.14 -13.79
C LEU A 42 -2.73 13.81 -14.51
N TYR A 43 -3.04 13.81 -15.78
CA TYR A 43 -3.02 12.58 -16.54
C TYR A 43 -1.60 12.03 -16.64
N ASN A 44 -0.62 12.93 -16.75
CA ASN A 44 0.77 12.50 -16.83
C ASN A 44 1.29 11.92 -15.53
N LEU A 45 0.61 12.17 -14.42
CA LEU A 45 0.97 11.56 -13.15
C LEU A 45 0.45 10.14 -13.00
N ALA A 46 -0.46 9.73 -13.89
CA ALA A 46 -1.09 8.43 -13.76
C ALA A 46 -0.09 7.28 -13.70
N PRO A 47 0.95 7.24 -14.54
CA PRO A 47 1.90 6.13 -14.45
C PRO A 47 2.61 6.06 -13.10
N VAL A 48 2.94 7.21 -12.51
CA VAL A 48 3.59 7.26 -11.22
C VAL A 48 2.63 6.77 -10.14
N VAL A 49 1.38 7.21 -10.21
CA VAL A 49 0.39 6.80 -9.23
C VAL A 49 0.08 5.32 -9.35
N LYS A 50 0.08 4.79 -10.57
CA LYS A 50 -0.15 3.36 -10.75
C LYS A 50 0.96 2.54 -10.11
N ASN A 51 2.20 3.01 -10.18
CA ASN A 51 3.31 2.35 -9.51
C ASN A 51 3.12 2.39 -8.00
N LEU A 52 2.68 3.52 -7.48
CA LEU A 52 2.42 3.64 -6.05
C LEU A 52 1.32 2.67 -5.62
N ARG A 53 0.27 2.59 -6.42
CA ARG A 53 -0.83 1.68 -6.10
C ARG A 53 -0.36 0.24 -6.10
N ARG A 54 0.47 -0.13 -7.07
CA ARG A 54 0.99 -1.49 -7.14
C ARG A 54 1.86 -1.79 -5.93
N ASP A 55 2.73 -0.86 -5.56
CA ASP A 55 3.60 -1.09 -4.42
C ASP A 55 2.80 -1.15 -3.12
N ALA A 56 1.79 -0.31 -3.01
CA ALA A 56 0.93 -0.34 -1.84
C ALA A 56 0.18 -1.66 -1.74
N ASP A 57 -0.24 -2.18 -2.89
CA ASP A 57 -0.92 -3.47 -2.92
C ASP A 57 0.01 -4.57 -2.45
N GLN A 58 1.28 -4.53 -2.86
CA GLN A 58 2.25 -5.53 -2.44
C GLN A 58 2.46 -5.48 -0.93
N VAL A 59 2.58 -4.29 -0.37
CA VAL A 59 2.76 -4.15 1.07
C VAL A 59 1.54 -4.65 1.81
N ASN A 60 0.36 -4.30 1.32
CA ASN A 60 -0.88 -4.72 1.96
C ASN A 60 -1.02 -6.24 1.91
N ALA A 61 -0.67 -6.84 0.78
CA ALA A 61 -0.73 -8.28 0.63
C ALA A 61 0.24 -8.98 1.59
N PHE A 62 1.39 -8.37 1.82
CA PHE A 62 2.35 -8.93 2.75
C PHE A 62 1.75 -9.08 4.14
N PHE A 63 1.09 -8.03 4.62
CA PHE A 63 0.50 -8.06 5.94
C PHE A 63 -0.66 -9.04 6.03
N ILE A 64 -1.41 -9.18 4.94
CA ILE A 64 -2.50 -10.13 4.93
C ILE A 64 -1.99 -11.55 4.95
N SER A 65 -0.86 -11.80 4.29
CA SER A 65 -0.34 -13.15 4.13
C SER A 65 0.37 -13.69 5.36
N TYR A 66 0.76 -12.83 6.28
CA TYR A 66 1.58 -13.28 7.40
C TYR A 66 1.01 -12.91 8.76
N PRO A 67 -0.27 -13.17 8.99
CA PRO A 67 -0.84 -12.84 10.30
C PRO A 67 -0.28 -13.70 11.43
N GLU A 68 0.17 -14.91 11.12
CA GLU A 68 0.72 -15.80 12.14
C GLU A 68 2.14 -15.48 12.50
N SER A 69 2.77 -14.58 11.77
CA SER A 69 4.13 -14.19 12.07
C SER A 69 4.21 -13.24 13.25
N ILE A 70 3.08 -12.90 13.81
CA ILE A 70 3.01 -11.93 14.88
C ILE A 70 3.40 -12.58 16.19
N ASP A 71 4.31 -11.93 16.88
CA ASP A 71 4.73 -12.36 18.19
C ASP A 71 4.21 -11.37 19.21
N GLU A 72 3.54 -11.88 20.22
CA GLU A 72 2.96 -10.98 21.19
C GLU A 72 3.92 -10.69 22.34
#